data_b08d735fb5cfef707316f7d8c5170823
#
_entry.id   b08d735fb5cfef707316f7d8c5170823
#
_cell.length_a   1.000
_cell.length_b   1.000
_cell.length_c   1.000
_cell.angle_alpha   90.00
_cell.angle_beta   90.00
_cell.angle_gamma   90.00
#
_symmetry.space_group_name_H-M   'P 1'
#
loop_
_entity.id
_entity.type
_entity.pdbx_description
1 polymer ?
#
loop_
_entity_poly.entity_id
_entity_poly.type
_entity_poly.pdbx_seq_one_letter_code
_entity_poly.pdbx_strand_id
1 'polypeptide(L)'
;RQRQMCIRDSKGTAIGPVSVLKKKDSLVKRIHIDNTEEELKRLDAAKERTMTQLGQLYEKALQEVGEVNAAIFEVHQMMLEDDDYQDAIHSMIQNEEVNAEYAVAVTGDNFAEMFANMDDEYMQARSADVRDISNRLVRNLSGEEQIDWSTMEPSIIVADDLTPSETVQMDKSKILAFVTVHGSTNSHTAILARMMNIPALIGVPLELEKIHNGTRAIVDGREAVFYLDPELSLIHISEPT
;
A
#
# COMPACT_ATOMS: atom_id res chain seq x y z
N ARG A 1 20.22 -1.14 19.65
CA ARG A 1 20.95 -0.74 18.43
C ARG A 1 20.91 -1.88 17.44
N GLN A 2 19.94 -1.88 16.53
CA GLN A 2 19.99 -2.77 15.37
C GLN A 2 20.55 -1.99 14.20
N ARG A 3 21.82 -2.23 13.90
CA ARG A 3 22.44 -1.82 12.65
C ARG A 3 22.13 -2.91 11.63
N GLN A 4 21.21 -2.61 10.71
CA GLN A 4 20.98 -3.50 9.57
C GLN A 4 20.91 -2.68 8.29
N MET A 5 21.30 -3.32 7.20
CA MET A 5 21.49 -2.74 5.88
C MET A 5 20.18 -2.17 5.34
N CYS A 6 19.87 -0.96 5.74
CA CYS A 6 18.77 -0.19 5.18
C CYS A 6 19.26 0.52 3.93
N ILE A 7 18.48 0.46 2.88
CA ILE A 7 18.81 1.13 1.63
C ILE A 7 18.70 2.64 1.86
N ARG A 8 19.82 3.33 1.71
CA ARG A 8 20.05 4.74 1.97
C ARG A 8 19.51 5.56 0.80
N ASP A 9 18.24 5.96 0.84
CA ASP A 9 17.60 6.57 -0.33
C ASP A 9 17.33 8.07 -0.22
N SER A 10 17.33 8.66 0.97
CA SER A 10 17.19 10.11 1.15
C SER A 10 17.99 10.65 2.32
N LYS A 11 18.50 11.88 2.16
CA LYS A 11 19.36 12.55 3.14
C LYS A 11 18.49 13.42 4.06
N GLY A 12 18.36 13.02 5.32
CA GLY A 12 17.67 13.85 6.31
C GLY A 12 17.47 13.10 7.62
N THR A 13 17.08 13.86 8.64
CA THR A 13 16.68 13.32 9.94
C THR A 13 15.27 13.81 10.21
N ALA A 14 14.38 12.91 10.62
CA ALA A 14 13.03 13.24 11.03
C ALA A 14 12.79 12.78 12.46
N ILE A 15 12.06 13.59 13.22
CA ILE A 15 11.69 13.32 14.61
C ILE A 15 10.18 13.53 14.74
N GLY A 16 9.49 12.58 15.28
CA GLY A 16 8.04 12.69 15.48
C GLY A 16 7.40 11.44 16.03
N PRO A 17 6.07 11.47 16.20
CA PRO A 17 5.30 10.30 16.56
C PRO A 17 5.24 9.31 15.40
N VAL A 18 5.13 8.04 15.72
CA VAL A 18 4.94 6.96 14.74
C VAL A 18 3.45 6.77 14.47
N SER A 19 3.11 6.60 13.20
CA SER A 19 1.83 6.09 12.74
C SER A 19 2.05 4.74 12.06
N VAL A 20 1.57 3.67 12.70
CA VAL A 20 1.75 2.31 12.19
C VAL A 20 0.57 1.95 11.30
N LEU A 21 0.85 1.70 10.04
CA LEU A 21 -0.13 1.21 9.07
C LEU A 21 -0.06 -0.32 9.06
N LYS A 22 -0.96 -0.93 9.79
CA LYS A 22 -1.15 -2.38 9.74
C LYS A 22 -2.11 -2.70 8.61
N LYS A 23 -1.69 -3.55 7.68
CA LYS A 23 -2.63 -4.19 6.77
C LYS A 23 -3.60 -4.97 7.64
N LYS A 24 -4.86 -4.60 7.61
CA LYS A 24 -5.90 -5.49 8.11
C LYS A 24 -5.93 -6.67 7.14
N ASP A 25 -5.42 -7.81 7.57
CA ASP A 25 -5.81 -9.08 6.98
C ASP A 25 -7.30 -9.24 7.29
N SER A 26 -8.14 -8.56 6.55
CA SER A 26 -9.58 -8.84 6.56
C SER A 26 -9.72 -10.21 5.90
N LEU A 27 -9.72 -11.25 6.75
CA LEU A 27 -10.04 -12.60 6.32
C LEU A 27 -11.41 -12.53 5.65
N VAL A 28 -11.40 -12.49 4.33
CA VAL A 28 -12.61 -12.49 3.54
C VAL A 28 -13.28 -13.84 3.73
N LYS A 29 -14.47 -13.83 4.32
CA LYS A 29 -15.21 -15.05 4.59
C LYS A 29 -15.87 -15.58 3.31
N ARG A 30 -15.78 -16.89 3.11
CA ARG A 30 -16.58 -17.58 2.11
C ARG A 30 -18.02 -17.63 2.60
N ILE A 31 -18.94 -17.03 1.84
CA ILE A 31 -20.36 -17.00 2.13
C ILE A 31 -21.08 -17.59 0.91
N HIS A 32 -22.00 -18.52 1.17
CA HIS A 32 -22.88 -19.05 0.11
C HIS A 32 -23.91 -17.98 -0.26
N ILE A 33 -24.19 -17.85 -1.55
CA ILE A 33 -25.18 -16.93 -2.11
C ILE A 33 -26.27 -17.71 -2.87
N ASP A 34 -27.50 -17.26 -2.76
CA ASP A 34 -28.65 -17.90 -3.45
C ASP A 34 -28.94 -17.29 -4.83
N ASN A 35 -28.49 -16.05 -5.07
CA ASN A 35 -28.74 -15.32 -6.30
C ASN A 35 -27.44 -14.82 -6.93
N THR A 36 -26.88 -15.62 -7.82
CA THR A 36 -25.63 -15.33 -8.52
C THR A 36 -25.75 -14.12 -9.45
N GLU A 37 -26.92 -13.89 -10.05
CA GLU A 37 -27.12 -12.74 -10.95
C GLU A 37 -27.07 -11.41 -10.19
N GLU A 38 -27.68 -11.35 -9.02
CA GLU A 38 -27.62 -10.16 -8.16
C GLU A 38 -26.19 -9.91 -7.65
N GLU A 39 -25.47 -10.96 -7.30
CA GLU A 39 -24.09 -10.88 -6.86
C GLU A 39 -23.16 -10.38 -7.97
N LEU A 40 -23.36 -10.82 -9.22
CA LEU A 40 -22.62 -10.31 -10.38
C LEU A 40 -22.92 -8.82 -10.63
N LYS A 41 -24.16 -8.37 -10.49
CA LYS A 41 -24.50 -6.95 -10.59
C LYS A 41 -23.81 -6.12 -9.49
N ARG A 42 -23.70 -6.69 -8.28
CA ARG A 42 -22.96 -6.06 -7.16
C ARG A 42 -21.47 -5.95 -7.46
N LEU A 43 -20.89 -7.00 -8.05
CA LEU A 43 -19.51 -7.01 -8.52
C LEU A 43 -19.27 -5.93 -9.59
N ASP A 44 -20.14 -5.85 -10.61
CA ASP A 44 -20.02 -4.87 -11.70
C ASP A 44 -20.08 -3.43 -11.16
N ALA A 45 -20.99 -3.15 -10.23
CA ALA A 45 -21.09 -1.84 -9.60
C ALA A 45 -19.82 -1.51 -8.76
N ALA A 46 -19.23 -2.48 -8.09
CA ALA A 46 -17.98 -2.29 -7.36
C ALA A 46 -16.78 -2.11 -8.30
N LYS A 47 -16.76 -2.82 -9.44
CA LYS A 47 -15.76 -2.65 -10.51
C LYS A 47 -15.79 -1.23 -11.07
N GLU A 48 -16.97 -0.70 -11.41
CA GLU A 48 -17.12 0.67 -11.90
C GLU A 48 -16.61 1.71 -10.88
N ARG A 49 -16.94 1.53 -9.60
CA ARG A 49 -16.41 2.40 -8.53
C ARG A 49 -14.89 2.31 -8.46
N THR A 50 -14.33 1.11 -8.55
CA THR A 50 -12.88 0.88 -8.52
C THR A 50 -12.19 1.55 -9.70
N MET A 51 -12.74 1.43 -10.92
CA MET A 51 -12.25 2.10 -12.11
C MET A 51 -12.23 3.63 -11.95
N THR A 52 -13.31 4.19 -11.41
CA THR A 52 -13.41 5.63 -11.13
C THR A 52 -12.37 6.08 -10.13
N GLN A 53 -12.16 5.33 -9.04
CA GLN A 53 -11.16 5.63 -8.03
C GLN A 53 -9.73 5.56 -8.60
N LEU A 54 -9.42 4.57 -9.42
CA LEU A 54 -8.12 4.46 -10.10
C LEU A 54 -7.87 5.64 -11.03
N GLY A 55 -8.88 6.10 -11.77
CA GLY A 55 -8.81 7.32 -12.59
C GLY A 55 -8.52 8.57 -11.75
N GLN A 56 -9.16 8.72 -10.60
CA GLN A 56 -8.89 9.83 -9.67
C GLN A 56 -7.46 9.77 -9.09
N LEU A 57 -6.97 8.57 -8.78
CA LEU A 57 -5.60 8.36 -8.33
C LEU A 57 -4.58 8.69 -9.42
N TYR A 58 -4.87 8.33 -10.67
CA TYR A 58 -4.05 8.72 -11.82
C TYR A 58 -3.92 10.24 -11.93
N GLU A 59 -5.03 10.97 -11.91
CA GLU A 59 -5.03 12.43 -12.00
C GLU A 59 -4.26 13.08 -10.84
N LYS A 60 -4.46 12.57 -9.63
CA LYS A 60 -3.71 13.05 -8.46
C LYS A 60 -2.22 12.76 -8.58
N ALA A 61 -1.86 11.54 -8.96
CA ALA A 61 -0.47 11.15 -9.16
C ALA A 61 0.20 11.95 -10.29
N LEU A 62 -0.51 12.21 -11.38
CA LEU A 62 0.00 13.02 -12.49
C LEU A 62 0.45 14.40 -12.03
N GLN A 63 -0.32 15.04 -11.16
CA GLN A 63 0.00 16.35 -10.61
C GLN A 63 1.13 16.31 -9.60
N GLU A 64 1.22 15.25 -8.81
CA GLU A 64 2.10 15.18 -7.65
C GLU A 64 3.45 14.53 -7.92
N VAL A 65 3.46 13.48 -8.77
CA VAL A 65 4.65 12.62 -9.00
C VAL A 65 5.01 12.46 -10.47
N GLY A 66 4.23 13.07 -11.36
CA GLY A 66 4.46 13.08 -12.81
C GLY A 66 3.96 11.83 -13.54
N GLU A 67 3.94 11.93 -14.88
CA GLU A 67 3.31 10.95 -15.78
C GLU A 67 3.86 9.53 -15.64
N VAL A 68 5.19 9.40 -15.55
CA VAL A 68 5.85 8.08 -15.44
C VAL A 68 5.38 7.29 -14.20
N ASN A 69 5.21 7.98 -13.08
CA ASN A 69 4.78 7.33 -11.84
C ASN A 69 3.24 7.19 -11.77
N ALA A 70 2.50 8.07 -12.45
CA ALA A 70 1.05 7.98 -12.53
C ALA A 70 0.59 6.80 -13.41
N ALA A 71 1.37 6.43 -14.42
CA ALA A 71 1.05 5.36 -15.37
C ALA A 71 0.74 4.00 -14.70
N ILE A 72 1.17 3.77 -13.46
CA ILE A 72 0.82 2.56 -12.71
C ILE A 72 -0.69 2.42 -12.55
N PHE A 73 -1.43 3.51 -12.40
CA PHE A 73 -2.88 3.45 -12.23
C PHE A 73 -3.62 3.12 -13.52
N GLU A 74 -3.06 3.47 -14.69
CA GLU A 74 -3.57 2.99 -15.99
C GLU A 74 -3.35 1.48 -16.11
N VAL A 75 -2.17 0.98 -15.70
CA VAL A 75 -1.90 -0.46 -15.66
C VAL A 75 -2.88 -1.16 -14.72
N HIS A 76 -3.17 -0.60 -13.56
CA HIS A 76 -4.17 -1.13 -12.63
C HIS A 76 -5.57 -1.20 -13.25
N GLN A 77 -5.99 -0.18 -14.02
CA GLN A 77 -7.25 -0.21 -14.75
C GLN A 77 -7.27 -1.31 -15.80
N MET A 78 -6.19 -1.46 -16.58
CA MET A 78 -6.08 -2.53 -17.58
C MET A 78 -6.14 -3.92 -16.94
N MET A 79 -5.44 -4.13 -15.80
CA MET A 79 -5.47 -5.41 -15.09
C MET A 79 -6.84 -5.71 -14.49
N LEU A 80 -7.56 -4.68 -14.02
CA LEU A 80 -8.92 -4.85 -13.51
C LEU A 80 -9.91 -5.26 -14.61
N GLU A 81 -9.68 -4.81 -15.85
CA GLU A 81 -10.49 -5.14 -17.03
C GLU A 81 -10.03 -6.39 -17.77
N ASP A 82 -8.93 -7.01 -17.33
CA ASP A 82 -8.40 -8.23 -17.95
C ASP A 82 -9.44 -9.35 -17.96
N ASP A 83 -9.66 -9.93 -19.14
CA ASP A 83 -10.70 -10.94 -19.35
C ASP A 83 -10.47 -12.19 -18.50
N ASP A 84 -9.23 -12.68 -18.40
CA ASP A 84 -8.91 -13.88 -17.61
C ASP A 84 -9.15 -13.63 -16.12
N TYR A 85 -8.82 -12.45 -15.62
CA TYR A 85 -9.08 -12.06 -14.24
C TYR A 85 -10.57 -11.95 -13.95
N GLN A 86 -11.34 -11.31 -14.82
CA GLN A 86 -12.79 -11.15 -14.68
C GLN A 86 -13.51 -12.50 -14.81
N ASP A 87 -13.15 -13.31 -15.81
CA ASP A 87 -13.76 -14.61 -16.05
C ASP A 87 -13.53 -15.58 -14.87
N ALA A 88 -12.35 -15.53 -14.25
CA ALA A 88 -12.06 -16.30 -13.05
C ALA A 88 -12.98 -15.93 -11.87
N ILE A 89 -13.20 -14.63 -11.63
CA ILE A 89 -14.10 -14.15 -10.58
C ILE A 89 -15.54 -14.56 -10.89
N HIS A 90 -16.02 -14.31 -12.12
CA HIS A 90 -17.38 -14.66 -12.55
C HIS A 90 -17.65 -16.15 -12.44
N SER A 91 -16.72 -16.99 -12.92
CA SER A 91 -16.82 -18.44 -12.84
C SER A 91 -16.93 -18.94 -11.41
N MET A 92 -16.18 -18.37 -10.49
CA MET A 92 -16.23 -18.74 -9.08
C MET A 92 -17.59 -18.39 -8.46
N ILE A 93 -18.13 -17.19 -8.74
CA ILE A 93 -19.44 -16.77 -8.26
C ILE A 93 -20.53 -17.70 -8.83
N GLN A 94 -20.50 -17.97 -10.14
CA GLN A 94 -21.55 -18.74 -10.82
C GLN A 94 -21.52 -20.23 -10.49
N ASN A 95 -20.32 -20.82 -10.40
CA ASN A 95 -20.19 -22.27 -10.28
C ASN A 95 -20.08 -22.73 -8.82
N GLU A 96 -19.53 -21.88 -7.94
CA GLU A 96 -19.35 -22.21 -6.53
C GLU A 96 -20.37 -21.52 -5.62
N GLU A 97 -21.22 -20.65 -6.17
CA GLU A 97 -22.26 -19.91 -5.44
C GLU A 97 -21.70 -19.18 -4.21
N VAL A 98 -20.56 -18.46 -4.40
CA VAL A 98 -19.87 -17.73 -3.35
C VAL A 98 -20.01 -16.22 -3.53
N ASN A 99 -19.88 -15.49 -2.43
CA ASN A 99 -19.91 -14.03 -2.43
C ASN A 99 -18.75 -13.42 -3.24
N ALA A 100 -18.98 -12.25 -3.82
CA ALA A 100 -18.04 -11.57 -4.68
C ALA A 100 -16.72 -11.22 -3.97
N GLU A 101 -16.76 -10.83 -2.69
CA GLU A 101 -15.56 -10.55 -1.90
C GLU A 101 -14.62 -11.75 -1.85
N TYR A 102 -15.17 -12.94 -1.61
CA TYR A 102 -14.38 -14.17 -1.56
C TYR A 102 -13.83 -14.53 -2.94
N ALA A 103 -14.64 -14.45 -3.99
CA ALA A 103 -14.22 -14.72 -5.35
C ALA A 103 -13.09 -13.79 -5.79
N VAL A 104 -13.17 -12.50 -5.49
CA VAL A 104 -12.13 -11.51 -5.79
C VAL A 104 -10.85 -11.77 -5.00
N ALA A 105 -10.96 -12.05 -3.70
CA ALA A 105 -9.80 -12.28 -2.85
C ALA A 105 -9.02 -13.53 -3.30
N VAL A 106 -9.70 -14.64 -3.54
CA VAL A 106 -9.06 -15.90 -4.02
C VAL A 106 -8.46 -15.72 -5.41
N THR A 107 -9.17 -15.09 -6.33
CA THR A 107 -8.64 -14.83 -7.69
C THR A 107 -7.43 -13.92 -7.62
N GLY A 108 -7.48 -12.85 -6.82
CA GLY A 108 -6.36 -11.94 -6.62
C GLY A 108 -5.12 -12.65 -6.07
N ASP A 109 -5.28 -13.52 -5.09
CA ASP A 109 -4.18 -14.32 -4.53
C ASP A 109 -3.59 -15.27 -5.56
N ASN A 110 -4.42 -15.97 -6.33
CA ASN A 110 -3.97 -16.91 -7.36
C ASN A 110 -3.19 -16.19 -8.48
N PHE A 111 -3.69 -15.07 -8.98
CA PHE A 111 -2.98 -14.28 -9.99
C PHE A 111 -1.69 -13.67 -9.45
N ALA A 112 -1.71 -13.18 -8.21
CA ALA A 112 -0.52 -12.65 -7.57
C ALA A 112 0.57 -13.72 -7.39
N GLU A 113 0.19 -14.94 -7.00
CA GLU A 113 1.11 -16.07 -6.91
C GLU A 113 1.66 -16.49 -8.28
N MET A 114 0.80 -16.51 -9.29
CA MET A 114 1.21 -16.80 -10.67
C MET A 114 2.27 -15.81 -11.15
N PHE A 115 2.05 -14.50 -10.98
CA PHE A 115 3.02 -13.48 -11.35
C PHE A 115 4.30 -13.56 -10.53
N ALA A 116 4.22 -13.83 -9.23
CA ALA A 116 5.39 -13.95 -8.35
C ALA A 116 6.32 -15.11 -8.75
N ASN A 117 5.77 -16.15 -9.36
CA ASN A 117 6.50 -17.35 -9.81
C ASN A 117 7.03 -17.26 -11.25
N MET A 118 6.82 -16.15 -11.95
CA MET A 118 7.38 -15.93 -13.30
C MET A 118 8.90 -15.65 -13.22
N ASP A 119 9.63 -16.01 -14.26
CA ASP A 119 11.09 -15.79 -14.33
C ASP A 119 11.46 -14.32 -14.63
N ASP A 120 10.52 -13.47 -14.98
CA ASP A 120 10.70 -12.06 -15.36
C ASP A 120 10.44 -11.14 -14.17
N GLU A 121 11.43 -10.35 -13.75
CA GLU A 121 11.32 -9.42 -12.60
C GLU A 121 10.22 -8.36 -12.79
N TYR A 122 9.98 -7.92 -14.02
CA TYR A 122 8.90 -6.98 -14.32
C TYR A 122 7.54 -7.61 -14.06
N MET A 123 7.36 -8.89 -14.47
CA MET A 123 6.12 -9.62 -14.20
C MET A 123 5.97 -9.96 -12.72
N GLN A 124 7.05 -10.31 -12.02
CA GLN A 124 7.01 -10.54 -10.57
C GLN A 124 6.51 -9.29 -9.80
N ALA A 125 6.91 -8.09 -10.23
CA ALA A 125 6.43 -6.85 -9.63
C ALA A 125 4.89 -6.69 -9.76
N ARG A 126 4.26 -7.27 -10.78
CA ARG A 126 2.79 -7.24 -10.97
C ARG A 126 2.02 -8.01 -9.90
N SER A 127 2.67 -8.92 -9.18
CA SER A 127 2.07 -9.59 -8.03
C SER A 127 1.52 -8.61 -6.99
N ALA A 128 2.29 -7.57 -6.66
CA ALA A 128 1.85 -6.53 -5.71
C ALA A 128 0.71 -5.69 -6.29
N ASP A 129 0.73 -5.40 -7.59
CA ASP A 129 -0.31 -4.62 -8.27
C ASP A 129 -1.66 -5.35 -8.25
N VAL A 130 -1.67 -6.64 -8.58
CA VAL A 130 -2.91 -7.47 -8.51
C VAL A 130 -3.48 -7.49 -7.10
N ARG A 131 -2.63 -7.59 -6.07
CA ARG A 131 -3.10 -7.54 -4.67
C ARG A 131 -3.71 -6.19 -4.32
N ASP A 132 -3.11 -5.08 -4.76
CA ASP A 132 -3.64 -3.74 -4.51
C ASP A 132 -5.01 -3.55 -5.17
N ILE A 133 -5.17 -3.97 -6.43
CA ILE A 133 -6.43 -3.90 -7.18
C ILE A 133 -7.51 -4.76 -6.52
N SER A 134 -7.18 -6.02 -6.21
CA SER A 134 -8.12 -6.96 -5.58
C SER A 134 -8.59 -6.48 -4.21
N ASN A 135 -7.67 -5.98 -3.38
CA ASN A 135 -8.00 -5.41 -2.08
C ASN A 135 -8.90 -4.17 -2.20
N ARG A 136 -8.67 -3.33 -3.21
CA ARG A 136 -9.53 -2.18 -3.48
C ARG A 136 -10.93 -2.60 -3.90
N LEU A 137 -11.03 -3.59 -4.78
CA LEU A 137 -12.32 -4.13 -5.22
C LEU A 137 -13.10 -4.77 -4.06
N VAL A 138 -12.43 -5.53 -3.20
CA VAL A 138 -13.03 -6.10 -1.98
C VAL A 138 -13.55 -5.01 -1.05
N ARG A 139 -12.78 -3.95 -0.80
CA ARG A 139 -13.22 -2.81 0.02
C ARG A 139 -14.46 -2.12 -0.57
N ASN A 140 -14.51 -1.95 -1.89
CA ASN A 140 -15.68 -1.39 -2.57
C ASN A 140 -16.91 -2.31 -2.50
N LEU A 141 -16.72 -3.63 -2.48
CA LEU A 141 -17.80 -4.60 -2.25
C LEU A 141 -18.30 -4.56 -0.81
N SER A 142 -17.39 -4.48 0.17
CA SER A 142 -17.71 -4.51 1.59
C SER A 142 -18.25 -3.17 2.12
N GLY A 143 -18.17 -2.08 1.34
CA GLY A 143 -18.57 -0.75 1.77
C GLY A 143 -17.65 -0.18 2.87
N GLU A 144 -16.42 -0.68 2.99
CA GLU A 144 -15.46 -0.14 3.94
C GLU A 144 -15.07 1.29 3.57
N GLU A 145 -15.12 2.19 4.55
CA GLU A 145 -14.68 3.56 4.38
C GLU A 145 -13.17 3.61 4.13
N GLN A 146 -12.76 4.49 3.23
CA GLN A 146 -11.34 4.76 3.00
C GLN A 146 -10.74 5.46 4.22
N ILE A 147 -9.46 5.19 4.49
CA ILE A 147 -8.73 5.90 5.54
C ILE A 147 -8.70 7.38 5.17
N ASP A 148 -9.22 8.23 6.05
CA ASP A 148 -9.12 9.68 5.91
C ASP A 148 -7.72 10.16 6.35
N TRP A 149 -6.82 10.25 5.39
CA TRP A 149 -5.45 10.73 5.62
C TRP A 149 -5.39 12.21 6.04
N SER A 150 -6.45 12.98 5.83
CA SER A 150 -6.48 14.41 6.17
C SER A 150 -6.54 14.66 7.67
N THR A 151 -7.03 13.71 8.43
CA THR A 151 -7.16 13.80 9.90
C THR A 151 -5.90 13.38 10.66
N MET A 152 -4.91 12.83 9.97
CA MET A 152 -3.68 12.33 10.58
C MET A 152 -2.78 13.49 11.06
N GLU A 153 -2.23 13.36 12.25
CA GLU A 153 -1.17 14.26 12.73
C GLU A 153 0.15 14.01 11.98
N PRO A 154 1.03 15.03 11.83
CA PRO A 154 2.35 14.83 11.23
C PRO A 154 3.10 13.69 11.92
N SER A 155 3.48 12.66 11.15
CA SER A 155 3.95 11.40 11.70
C SER A 155 5.03 10.74 10.83
N ILE A 156 5.83 9.91 11.46
CA ILE A 156 6.69 8.92 10.80
C ILE A 156 5.80 7.72 10.46
N ILE A 157 5.65 7.43 9.18
CA ILE A 157 4.84 6.32 8.69
C ILE A 157 5.65 5.04 8.79
N VAL A 158 5.15 4.08 9.56
CA VAL A 158 5.76 2.75 9.70
C VAL A 158 4.77 1.72 9.16
N ALA A 159 5.19 0.93 8.18
CA ALA A 159 4.35 -0.05 7.51
C ALA A 159 5.13 -1.33 7.16
N ASP A 160 4.41 -2.40 6.84
CA ASP A 160 5.01 -3.59 6.26
C ASP A 160 5.56 -3.28 4.86
N ASP A 161 4.69 -2.80 3.98
CA ASP A 161 4.96 -2.21 2.68
C ASP A 161 3.81 -1.25 2.34
N LEU A 162 4.06 -0.30 1.44
CA LEU A 162 3.06 0.66 1.00
C LEU A 162 2.76 0.46 -0.48
N THR A 163 1.47 0.38 -0.80
CA THR A 163 1.02 0.30 -2.19
C THR A 163 1.06 1.67 -2.88
N PRO A 164 1.09 1.71 -4.22
CA PRO A 164 0.96 2.97 -4.96
C PRO A 164 -0.28 3.76 -4.56
N SER A 165 -1.40 3.08 -4.38
CA SER A 165 -2.67 3.69 -3.98
C SER A 165 -2.60 4.36 -2.61
N GLU A 166 -1.95 3.72 -1.64
CA GLU A 166 -1.78 4.28 -0.28
C GLU A 166 -0.89 5.51 -0.32
N THR A 167 0.25 5.44 -1.03
CA THR A 167 1.21 6.56 -1.08
C THR A 167 0.64 7.81 -1.73
N VAL A 168 -0.18 7.67 -2.77
CA VAL A 168 -0.82 8.81 -3.45
C VAL A 168 -1.96 9.42 -2.63
N GLN A 169 -2.67 8.61 -1.83
CA GLN A 169 -3.77 9.10 -0.99
C GLN A 169 -3.31 9.87 0.24
N MET A 170 -2.08 9.65 0.72
CA MET A 170 -1.55 10.32 1.90
C MET A 170 -1.47 11.84 1.71
N ASP A 171 -1.72 12.59 2.79
CA ASP A 171 -1.42 14.02 2.85
C ASP A 171 0.09 14.21 3.10
N LYS A 172 0.79 14.60 2.05
CA LYS A 172 2.25 14.75 2.05
C LYS A 172 2.76 15.75 3.07
N SER A 173 1.95 16.75 3.43
CA SER A 173 2.33 17.75 4.44
C SER A 173 2.45 17.16 5.86
N LYS A 174 1.89 15.97 6.05
CA LYS A 174 1.84 15.27 7.34
C LYS A 174 2.79 14.08 7.44
N ILE A 175 3.56 13.82 6.39
CA ILE A 175 4.54 12.72 6.38
C ILE A 175 5.91 13.26 6.73
N LEU A 176 6.48 12.81 7.84
CA LEU A 176 7.82 13.20 8.30
C LEU A 176 8.91 12.28 7.73
N ALA A 177 8.62 10.99 7.65
CA ALA A 177 9.52 9.95 7.12
C ALA A 177 8.73 8.68 6.82
N PHE A 178 9.35 7.78 6.05
CA PHE A 178 8.87 6.41 5.85
C PHE A 178 9.82 5.38 6.46
N VAL A 179 9.26 4.35 7.07
CA VAL A 179 9.98 3.16 7.52
C VAL A 179 9.17 1.93 7.12
N THR A 180 9.70 1.10 6.22
CA THR A 180 9.01 -0.11 5.79
C THR A 180 9.83 -1.36 6.05
N VAL A 181 9.13 -2.46 6.38
CA VAL A 181 9.74 -3.77 6.61
C VAL A 181 10.14 -4.39 5.27
N HIS A 182 9.29 -4.28 4.27
CA HIS A 182 9.53 -4.77 2.92
C HIS A 182 9.61 -3.60 1.92
N GLY A 183 9.94 -3.93 0.69
CA GLY A 183 10.09 -2.97 -0.40
C GLY A 183 11.52 -2.91 -0.95
N SER A 184 11.70 -2.09 -1.98
CA SER A 184 12.98 -1.89 -2.66
C SER A 184 13.26 -0.40 -2.90
N THR A 185 14.47 -0.06 -3.34
CA THR A 185 14.84 1.31 -3.74
C THR A 185 13.99 1.87 -4.88
N ASN A 186 13.39 1.00 -5.65
CA ASN A 186 12.51 1.35 -6.77
C ASN A 186 11.03 1.25 -6.40
N SER A 187 10.71 1.02 -5.12
CA SER A 187 9.32 1.03 -4.63
C SER A 187 8.70 2.42 -4.75
N HIS A 188 7.37 2.47 -4.83
CA HIS A 188 6.64 3.75 -4.86
C HIS A 188 6.93 4.59 -3.62
N THR A 189 7.10 3.96 -2.45
CA THR A 189 7.51 4.61 -1.20
C THR A 189 8.85 5.32 -1.32
N ALA A 190 9.85 4.65 -1.90
CA ALA A 190 11.18 5.20 -2.11
C ALA A 190 11.16 6.37 -3.09
N ILE A 191 10.41 6.24 -4.19
CA ILE A 191 10.24 7.30 -5.19
C ILE A 191 9.58 8.52 -4.55
N LEU A 192 8.49 8.34 -3.81
CA LEU A 192 7.77 9.42 -3.14
C LEU A 192 8.65 10.13 -2.11
N ALA A 193 9.38 9.38 -1.28
CA ALA A 193 10.30 9.93 -0.29
C ALA A 193 11.39 10.81 -0.93
N ARG A 194 11.98 10.36 -2.05
CA ARG A 194 12.96 11.16 -2.81
C ARG A 194 12.35 12.46 -3.33
N MET A 195 11.16 12.38 -3.91
CA MET A 195 10.47 13.56 -4.45
C MET A 195 10.12 14.58 -3.36
N MET A 196 9.73 14.10 -2.20
CA MET A 196 9.42 14.94 -1.03
C MET A 196 10.66 15.40 -0.26
N ASN A 197 11.83 14.87 -0.59
CA ASN A 197 13.09 15.09 0.14
C ASN A 197 12.96 14.78 1.66
N ILE A 198 12.24 13.72 1.99
CA ILE A 198 12.11 13.21 3.36
C ILE A 198 12.89 11.91 3.55
N PRO A 199 13.34 11.59 4.77
CA PRO A 199 14.04 10.33 5.03
C PRO A 199 13.12 9.13 4.83
N ALA A 200 13.69 8.06 4.23
CA ALA A 200 13.04 6.78 4.12
C ALA A 200 14.02 5.64 4.43
N LEU A 201 13.56 4.70 5.23
CA LEU A 201 14.26 3.46 5.53
C LEU A 201 13.41 2.30 5.02
N ILE A 202 13.96 1.51 4.12
CA ILE A 202 13.25 0.43 3.44
C ILE A 202 13.98 -0.88 3.72
N GLY A 203 13.21 -1.96 3.97
CA GLY A 203 13.78 -3.25 4.32
C GLY A 203 14.26 -3.31 5.77
N VAL A 204 13.61 -2.60 6.68
CA VAL A 204 13.96 -2.59 8.11
C VAL A 204 13.25 -3.76 8.80
N PRO A 205 13.99 -4.70 9.42
CA PRO A 205 13.39 -5.82 10.10
C PRO A 205 12.74 -5.37 11.42
N LEU A 206 11.48 -4.99 11.35
CA LEU A 206 10.66 -4.54 12.47
C LEU A 206 9.51 -5.50 12.71
N GLU A 207 9.17 -5.69 13.98
CA GLU A 207 7.94 -6.35 14.39
C GLU A 207 6.87 -5.26 14.61
N LEU A 208 6.06 -4.99 13.59
CA LEU A 208 5.06 -3.92 13.61
C LEU A 208 4.05 -4.04 14.76
N GLU A 209 3.82 -5.26 15.22
CA GLU A 209 2.90 -5.54 16.31
C GLU A 209 3.38 -4.99 17.66
N LYS A 210 4.70 -4.83 17.80
CA LYS A 210 5.34 -4.29 19.01
C LYS A 210 5.44 -2.75 18.99
N ILE A 211 5.11 -2.11 17.88
CA ILE A 211 5.18 -0.67 17.73
C ILE A 211 3.79 -0.08 17.94
N HIS A 212 3.68 0.91 18.81
CA HIS A 212 2.42 1.58 19.12
C HIS A 212 2.34 2.95 18.46
N ASN A 213 1.15 3.30 17.96
CA ASN A 213 0.88 4.64 17.44
C ASN A 213 1.18 5.71 18.49
N GLY A 214 1.78 6.81 18.07
CA GLY A 214 2.15 7.91 18.95
C GLY A 214 3.50 7.74 19.66
N THR A 215 4.14 6.57 19.59
CA THR A 215 5.52 6.39 20.08
C THR A 215 6.45 7.37 19.39
N ARG A 216 7.27 8.09 20.15
CA ARG A 216 8.25 8.99 19.54
C ARG A 216 9.37 8.20 18.89
N ALA A 217 9.79 8.66 17.73
CA ALA A 217 10.87 8.02 16.97
C ALA A 217 11.77 9.05 16.29
N ILE A 218 12.98 8.60 15.96
CA ILE A 218 13.95 9.32 15.14
C ILE A 218 14.29 8.43 13.95
N VAL A 219 14.18 8.99 12.74
CA VAL A 219 14.64 8.38 11.49
C VAL A 219 15.83 9.19 11.01
N ASP A 220 16.99 8.57 10.90
CA ASP A 220 18.18 9.16 10.29
C ASP A 220 18.48 8.44 8.96
N GLY A 221 18.16 9.10 7.85
CA GLY A 221 18.40 8.59 6.51
C GLY A 221 19.88 8.56 6.12
N ARG A 222 20.76 9.34 6.79
CA ARG A 222 22.21 9.36 6.50
C ARG A 222 22.90 8.15 7.11
N GLU A 223 22.58 7.87 8.38
CA GLU A 223 23.15 6.75 9.14
C GLU A 223 22.36 5.46 8.95
N ALA A 224 21.20 5.53 8.25
CA ALA A 224 20.25 4.44 8.09
C ALA A 224 19.82 3.83 9.43
N VAL A 225 19.37 4.66 10.35
CA VAL A 225 19.03 4.28 11.72
C VAL A 225 17.60 4.72 12.06
N PHE A 226 16.88 3.81 12.71
CA PHE A 226 15.58 4.03 13.31
C PHE A 226 15.65 3.82 14.81
N TYR A 227 15.30 4.85 15.57
CA TYR A 227 15.23 4.79 17.03
C TYR A 227 13.78 4.94 17.46
N LEU A 228 13.31 3.98 18.25
CA LEU A 228 12.03 4.05 18.94
C LEU A 228 12.30 4.48 20.39
N ASP A 229 11.43 5.34 20.91
CA ASP A 229 11.50 5.84 22.31
C ASP A 229 12.89 6.40 22.65
N PRO A 230 13.44 7.33 21.85
CA PRO A 230 14.78 7.83 22.07
C PRO A 230 14.85 8.62 23.38
N GLU A 231 15.92 8.44 24.13
CA GLU A 231 16.20 9.27 25.30
C GLU A 231 16.32 10.76 24.87
N LEU A 232 15.88 11.68 25.75
CA LEU A 232 15.90 13.12 25.49
C LEU A 232 17.26 13.66 25.05
N SER A 233 18.35 13.02 25.47
CA SER A 233 19.72 13.37 25.08
C SER A 233 20.02 13.16 23.58
N LEU A 234 19.29 12.27 22.91
CA LEU A 234 19.44 12.04 21.47
C LEU A 234 18.68 13.06 20.61
N ILE A 235 17.67 13.70 21.19
CA ILE A 235 16.82 14.68 20.50
C ILE A 235 17.59 15.99 20.25
N HIS A 236 18.52 16.36 21.15
CA HIS A 236 19.30 17.61 21.04
C HIS A 236 20.36 17.62 19.94
N ILE A 237 20.68 16.46 19.33
CA ILE A 237 21.70 16.34 18.29
C ILE A 237 21.18 16.76 16.90
N SER A 238 19.88 16.90 16.74
CA SER A 238 19.22 17.12 15.43
C SER A 238 18.64 18.53 15.25
N GLU A 239 18.76 19.43 16.22
CA GLU A 239 18.38 20.84 16.01
C GLU A 239 19.46 21.53 15.16
N PRO A 240 19.08 22.10 13.99
CA PRO A 240 20.04 22.90 13.22
C PRO A 240 20.36 24.16 13.98
N THR A 241 21.63 24.38 14.22
CA THR A 241 22.19 25.68 14.56
C THR A 241 22.05 26.68 13.42
#